data_837ac0f298289dfdac00906673d5a1c1
#
_entry.id   837ac0f298289dfdac00906673d5a1c1
#
_cell.length_a   1.000
_cell.length_b   1.000
_cell.length_c   1.000
_cell.angle_alpha   90.00
_cell.angle_beta   90.00
_cell.angle_gamma   90.00
#
_symmetry.space_group_name_H-M   'P 1'
#
loop_
_entity.id
_entity.type
_entity.pdbx_description
1 polymer ?
#
loop_
_entity_poly.entity_id
_entity_poly.type
_entity_poly.pdbx_seq_one_letter_code
_entity_poly.pdbx_strand_id
1 'polypeptide(L)'
;VWHFFDSNGRMVMNQIDRKINGSCYTFQNGILQTGWFRLPETAQASADAQSDPDAETATGSDAQSAEINSALPAIASYQFYEEDGKRGNGWYQMEGAPEISEEGEAFIFYIKKGRPYYAAAGVQVFTVDGRRFGFNERGELQTGLQSVITEDGQTANYYFGDDGVMKTGKQTIYDEDLGENQTWFFYTDGGNKGRGFHGVRDNNVYVQGLRLDADRDLRYAPAQLDGVSYLVGTNGAIQKASSSSKSAARPELGNGFKDVKDSNDKIWTVDVNGIIQQ
;
A
#
# COMPACT_ATOMS: atom_id res chain seq x y z
N VAL A 1 6.95 -3.90 -39.99
CA VAL A 1 7.76 -2.72 -39.65
C VAL A 1 7.14 -1.51 -40.29
N TRP A 2 6.89 -0.44 -39.50
CA TRP A 2 6.28 0.80 -39.98
C TRP A 2 7.32 1.92 -39.98
N HIS A 3 7.27 2.77 -41.02
CA HIS A 3 8.11 3.97 -41.19
C HIS A 3 7.20 5.18 -41.41
N PHE A 4 7.63 6.35 -40.96
CA PHE A 4 6.92 7.60 -41.20
C PHE A 4 7.80 8.58 -42.01
N PHE A 5 7.20 9.18 -43.02
CA PHE A 5 7.85 10.23 -43.83
C PHE A 5 7.16 11.57 -43.56
N ASP A 6 7.95 12.60 -43.36
CA ASP A 6 7.48 13.97 -43.17
C ASP A 6 6.88 14.56 -44.49
N SER A 7 6.34 15.76 -44.40
CA SER A 7 5.75 16.45 -45.57
C SER A 7 6.77 16.73 -46.71
N ASN A 8 8.04 16.59 -46.45
CA ASN A 8 9.13 16.75 -47.42
C ASN A 8 9.63 15.41 -47.98
N GLY A 9 8.93 14.30 -47.65
CA GLY A 9 9.31 12.95 -48.04
C GLY A 9 10.55 12.39 -47.32
N ARG A 10 10.97 12.99 -46.21
CA ARG A 10 12.11 12.52 -45.41
C ARG A 10 11.62 11.54 -44.33
N MET A 11 12.30 10.40 -44.23
CA MET A 11 12.01 9.40 -43.18
C MET A 11 12.38 9.96 -41.81
N VAL A 12 11.46 9.84 -40.87
CA VAL A 12 11.67 10.18 -39.44
C VAL A 12 12.53 9.08 -38.82
N MET A 13 13.74 9.41 -38.37
CA MET A 13 14.74 8.45 -37.90
C MET A 13 14.66 8.20 -36.40
N ASN A 14 15.26 9.10 -35.60
CA ASN A 14 15.40 8.92 -34.15
C ASN A 14 14.65 10.06 -33.46
N GLN A 15 13.37 9.88 -33.21
CA GLN A 15 12.52 10.87 -32.54
C GLN A 15 11.66 10.20 -31.50
N ILE A 16 11.74 10.69 -30.28
CA ILE A 16 10.92 10.26 -29.15
C ILE A 16 9.71 11.20 -29.08
N ASP A 17 8.52 10.62 -28.86
CA ASP A 17 7.26 11.36 -28.68
C ASP A 17 6.90 12.29 -29.83
N ARG A 18 7.21 11.91 -31.06
CA ARG A 18 6.82 12.65 -32.26
C ARG A 18 5.30 12.74 -32.36
N LYS A 19 4.76 13.95 -32.34
CA LYS A 19 3.32 14.18 -32.50
C LYS A 19 2.90 14.05 -33.96
N ILE A 20 1.97 13.12 -34.24
CA ILE A 20 1.38 12.88 -35.57
C ILE A 20 -0.14 12.75 -35.37
N ASN A 21 -0.92 13.61 -36.02
CA ASN A 21 -2.39 13.62 -35.96
C ASN A 21 -2.97 13.54 -34.53
N GLY A 22 -2.32 14.26 -33.58
CA GLY A 22 -2.78 14.33 -32.19
C GLY A 22 -2.22 13.23 -31.25
N SER A 23 -1.66 12.16 -31.79
CA SER A 23 -1.02 11.07 -31.02
C SER A 23 0.51 11.20 -31.02
N CYS A 24 1.17 10.63 -30.02
CA CYS A 24 2.62 10.60 -29.90
C CYS A 24 3.17 9.24 -30.29
N TYR A 25 4.26 9.22 -31.03
CA TYR A 25 4.92 8.04 -31.55
C TYR A 25 6.43 8.16 -31.37
N THR A 26 7.13 7.03 -31.23
CA THR A 26 8.60 7.01 -31.16
C THR A 26 9.15 6.21 -32.33
N PHE A 27 10.22 6.74 -32.92
CA PHE A 27 10.97 6.09 -34.00
C PHE A 27 12.43 5.94 -33.59
N GLN A 28 12.96 4.75 -33.75
CA GLN A 28 14.36 4.45 -33.56
C GLN A 28 14.91 3.82 -34.86
N ASN A 29 15.95 4.41 -35.43
CA ASN A 29 16.50 4.02 -36.73
C ASN A 29 15.46 3.95 -37.86
N GLY A 30 14.48 4.88 -37.81
CA GLY A 30 13.38 4.94 -38.77
C GLY A 30 12.24 3.95 -38.51
N ILE A 31 12.32 3.10 -37.50
CA ILE A 31 11.34 2.07 -37.17
C ILE A 31 10.45 2.57 -36.04
N LEU A 32 9.11 2.46 -36.26
CA LEU A 32 8.11 2.73 -35.23
C LEU A 32 8.29 1.78 -34.05
N GLN A 33 8.31 2.32 -32.84
CA GLN A 33 8.42 1.53 -31.61
C GLN A 33 7.04 1.17 -31.08
N THR A 34 6.94 -0.05 -30.54
CA THR A 34 5.74 -0.63 -29.88
C THR A 34 6.17 -1.38 -28.62
N GLY A 35 5.26 -1.60 -27.69
CA GLY A 35 5.55 -2.25 -26.42
C GLY A 35 6.43 -1.38 -25.52
N TRP A 36 7.21 -2.02 -24.66
CA TRP A 36 8.16 -1.33 -23.79
C TRP A 36 9.38 -0.83 -24.56
N PHE A 37 9.60 0.47 -24.50
CA PHE A 37 10.73 1.14 -25.13
C PHE A 37 11.64 1.75 -24.07
N ARG A 38 12.91 1.34 -24.03
CA ARG A 38 13.91 1.93 -23.13
C ARG A 38 14.41 3.25 -23.69
N LEU A 39 14.25 4.29 -22.89
CA LEU A 39 14.70 5.63 -23.26
C LEU A 39 16.22 5.73 -23.21
N PRO A 40 16.84 6.47 -24.15
CA PRO A 40 18.25 6.85 -24.03
C PRO A 40 18.50 7.64 -22.74
N GLU A 41 19.69 7.51 -22.16
CA GLU A 41 20.07 8.22 -20.92
C GLU A 41 19.82 9.73 -20.97
N THR A 42 20.05 10.36 -22.14
CA THR A 42 19.80 11.79 -22.35
C THR A 42 18.32 12.19 -22.25
N ALA A 43 17.40 11.26 -22.43
CA ALA A 43 15.96 11.49 -22.32
C ALA A 43 15.40 11.10 -20.93
N GLN A 44 16.18 10.40 -20.11
CA GLN A 44 15.80 10.00 -18.76
C GLN A 44 15.83 11.21 -17.80
N ALA A 45 16.75 12.13 -17.96
CA ALA A 45 16.90 13.32 -17.11
C ALA A 45 15.72 14.30 -17.15
N SER A 46 14.80 14.16 -18.11
CA SER A 46 13.59 15.00 -18.21
C SER A 46 12.38 14.41 -17.49
N ALA A 47 12.54 13.28 -16.79
CA ALA A 47 11.47 12.51 -16.18
C ALA A 47 11.14 12.90 -14.72
N ASP A 48 11.78 13.98 -14.22
CA ASP A 48 11.73 14.41 -12.80
C ASP A 48 10.43 15.09 -12.40
N ALA A 49 9.26 14.68 -12.85
CA ALA A 49 8.01 15.16 -12.27
C ALA A 49 6.88 14.17 -12.51
N GLN A 50 6.85 13.06 -11.79
CA GLN A 50 5.58 12.43 -11.44
C GLN A 50 5.00 13.07 -10.16
N SER A 51 4.96 14.41 -10.12
CA SER A 51 4.06 15.11 -9.22
C SER A 51 2.66 14.92 -9.78
N ASP A 52 1.82 14.25 -9.00
CA ASP A 52 0.40 14.09 -9.30
C ASP A 52 -0.24 15.49 -9.46
N PRO A 53 -0.68 15.91 -10.67
CA PRO A 53 -1.31 17.20 -10.85
C PRO A 53 -2.70 17.29 -10.21
N ASP A 54 -3.27 16.18 -9.71
CA ASP A 54 -4.56 16.11 -9.04
C ASP A 54 -4.43 15.91 -7.52
N ALA A 55 -3.21 15.96 -6.96
CA ALA A 55 -3.02 16.04 -5.51
C ALA A 55 -3.47 17.43 -5.05
N GLU A 56 -4.68 17.52 -4.47
CA GLU A 56 -5.10 18.71 -3.72
C GLU A 56 -4.02 19.02 -2.67
N THR A 57 -3.35 20.13 -2.87
CA THR A 57 -2.28 20.66 -2.02
C THR A 57 -2.78 20.82 -0.59
N ALA A 58 -2.42 19.89 0.27
CA ALA A 58 -2.35 20.15 1.70
C ALA A 58 -1.13 21.06 1.91
N THR A 59 -1.37 22.36 2.02
CA THR A 59 -0.37 23.36 2.41
C THR A 59 0.14 23.07 3.81
N GLY A 60 1.36 22.57 3.91
CA GLY A 60 2.13 22.42 5.14
C GLY A 60 3.59 22.57 4.82
N SER A 61 4.14 23.71 5.23
CA SER A 61 5.49 24.20 5.03
C SER A 61 6.56 23.28 5.65
N ASP A 62 7.75 23.33 5.03
CA ASP A 62 9.07 22.93 5.54
C ASP A 62 9.34 21.42 5.63
N ALA A 63 9.57 20.79 4.50
CA ALA A 63 10.35 19.57 4.43
C ALA A 63 11.76 19.90 3.92
N GLN A 64 12.71 19.84 4.82
CA GLN A 64 14.12 19.69 4.51
C GLN A 64 14.31 18.44 3.67
N SER A 65 14.67 18.61 2.41
CA SER A 65 15.04 17.54 1.50
C SER A 65 16.26 16.81 2.03
N ALA A 66 16.02 15.65 2.65
CA ALA A 66 17.04 14.64 2.78
C ALA A 66 17.30 14.11 1.34
N GLU A 67 18.48 14.44 0.81
CA GLU A 67 18.98 13.83 -0.42
C GLU A 67 19.10 12.32 -0.23
N ILE A 68 18.05 11.58 -0.56
CA ILE A 68 18.15 10.14 -0.78
C ILE A 68 18.75 10.00 -2.18
N ASN A 69 20.06 9.84 -2.22
CA ASN A 69 20.82 9.55 -3.42
C ASN A 69 20.62 8.07 -3.80
N SER A 70 19.37 7.65 -3.98
CA SER A 70 19.00 6.36 -4.53
C SER A 70 18.78 6.52 -6.03
N ALA A 71 19.49 5.74 -6.84
CA ALA A 71 19.23 5.64 -8.27
C ALA A 71 17.74 5.36 -8.49
N LEU A 72 17.12 6.04 -9.46
CA LEU A 72 15.71 5.80 -9.80
C LEU A 72 15.50 4.32 -10.16
N PRO A 73 14.33 3.73 -9.82
CA PRO A 73 13.98 2.38 -10.26
C PRO A 73 14.16 2.19 -11.76
N ALA A 74 14.59 1.01 -12.15
CA ALA A 74 14.91 0.72 -13.56
C ALA A 74 13.74 0.98 -14.51
N ILE A 75 12.49 0.78 -14.04
CA ILE A 75 11.26 1.05 -14.81
C ILE A 75 11.12 2.51 -15.21
N ALA A 76 11.71 3.45 -14.46
CA ALA A 76 11.72 4.88 -14.80
C ALA A 76 12.34 5.16 -16.17
N SER A 77 13.20 4.28 -16.67
CA SER A 77 13.83 4.41 -17.98
C SER A 77 12.97 3.91 -19.14
N TYR A 78 11.75 3.42 -18.88
CA TYR A 78 10.88 2.86 -19.92
C TYR A 78 9.68 3.74 -20.23
N GLN A 79 9.26 3.66 -21.50
CA GLN A 79 7.94 4.12 -21.97
C GLN A 79 7.21 2.96 -22.65
N PHE A 80 5.89 3.01 -22.60
CA PHE A 80 5.03 2.02 -23.25
C PHE A 80 4.29 2.63 -24.45
N TYR A 81 4.28 1.88 -25.56
CA TYR A 81 3.58 2.20 -26.79
C TYR A 81 2.66 1.02 -27.16
N GLU A 82 1.44 1.32 -27.58
CA GLU A 82 0.47 0.34 -28.05
C GLU A 82 0.94 -0.37 -29.33
N GLU A 83 0.25 -1.41 -29.75
CA GLU A 83 0.59 -2.18 -30.98
C GLU A 83 0.60 -1.31 -32.24
N ASP A 84 -0.23 -0.27 -32.31
CA ASP A 84 -0.25 0.70 -33.40
C ASP A 84 0.82 1.81 -33.25
N GLY A 85 1.68 1.71 -32.25
CA GLY A 85 2.76 2.63 -31.94
C GLY A 85 2.34 3.90 -31.22
N LYS A 86 1.07 4.07 -30.88
CA LYS A 86 0.64 5.21 -30.05
C LYS A 86 1.18 5.08 -28.63
N ARG A 87 1.57 6.19 -28.08
CA ARG A 87 2.00 6.26 -26.69
C ARG A 87 0.85 5.88 -25.76
N GLY A 88 1.08 4.86 -24.91
CA GLY A 88 0.09 4.29 -24.01
C GLY A 88 -0.46 5.29 -23.00
N ASN A 89 -1.73 5.11 -22.62
CA ASN A 89 -2.38 5.91 -21.59
C ASN A 89 -3.57 5.15 -21.01
N GLY A 90 -3.54 4.81 -19.71
CA GLY A 90 -4.58 4.05 -19.01
C GLY A 90 -4.08 2.76 -18.40
N TRP A 91 -4.97 1.83 -18.17
CA TRP A 91 -4.70 0.54 -17.57
C TRP A 91 -4.35 -0.51 -18.62
N TYR A 92 -3.28 -1.28 -18.38
CA TYR A 92 -2.83 -2.36 -19.25
C TYR A 92 -2.51 -3.60 -18.43
N GLN A 93 -2.96 -4.76 -18.89
CA GLN A 93 -2.49 -6.05 -18.41
C GLN A 93 -1.56 -6.62 -19.47
N MET A 94 -0.29 -6.76 -19.15
CA MET A 94 0.76 -7.12 -20.11
C MET A 94 1.99 -7.66 -19.39
N GLU A 95 2.89 -8.26 -20.14
CA GLU A 95 4.22 -8.60 -19.62
C GLU A 95 4.96 -7.35 -19.15
N GLY A 96 5.76 -7.51 -18.11
CA GLY A 96 6.56 -6.41 -17.57
C GLY A 96 7.65 -5.95 -18.52
N ALA A 97 8.32 -4.84 -18.17
CA ALA A 97 9.41 -4.32 -18.97
C ALA A 97 10.58 -5.32 -18.98
N PRO A 98 11.25 -5.50 -20.15
CA PRO A 98 12.40 -6.41 -20.29
C PRO A 98 13.48 -6.14 -19.23
N GLU A 99 14.11 -7.18 -18.72
CA GLU A 99 15.17 -7.13 -17.69
C GLU A 99 14.71 -6.65 -16.30
N ILE A 100 13.41 -6.35 -16.12
CA ILE A 100 12.86 -5.84 -14.86
C ILE A 100 11.89 -6.84 -14.22
N SER A 101 10.93 -7.33 -15.00
CA SER A 101 9.94 -8.31 -14.56
C SER A 101 10.32 -9.70 -15.07
N GLU A 102 9.75 -10.74 -14.45
CA GLU A 102 9.91 -12.12 -14.89
C GLU A 102 9.27 -12.33 -16.26
N GLU A 103 9.97 -13.04 -17.15
CA GLU A 103 9.45 -13.34 -18.49
C GLU A 103 8.22 -14.25 -18.41
N GLY A 104 7.23 -13.96 -19.25
CA GLY A 104 6.00 -14.78 -19.38
C GLY A 104 4.95 -14.52 -18.31
N GLU A 105 5.19 -13.63 -17.37
CA GLU A 105 4.18 -13.19 -16.40
C GLU A 105 3.53 -11.87 -16.80
N ALA A 106 2.19 -11.83 -16.72
CA ALA A 106 1.42 -10.62 -16.99
C ALA A 106 1.09 -9.90 -15.69
N PHE A 107 1.42 -8.61 -15.65
CA PHE A 107 1.14 -7.70 -14.54
C PHE A 107 0.18 -6.60 -14.99
N ILE A 108 -0.41 -5.90 -14.05
CA ILE A 108 -1.27 -4.75 -14.33
C ILE A 108 -0.46 -3.47 -14.08
N PHE A 109 -0.48 -2.59 -15.07
CA PHE A 109 0.19 -1.29 -15.06
C PHE A 109 -0.81 -0.17 -15.27
N TYR A 110 -0.55 0.99 -14.66
CA TYR A 110 -1.18 2.24 -15.06
C TYR A 110 -0.16 3.12 -15.77
N ILE A 111 -0.45 3.43 -17.02
CA ILE A 111 0.44 4.23 -17.88
C ILE A 111 -0.17 5.62 -18.04
N LYS A 112 0.58 6.67 -17.74
CA LYS A 112 0.19 8.06 -17.97
C LYS A 112 1.18 8.71 -18.93
N LYS A 113 0.71 9.10 -20.11
CA LYS A 113 1.58 9.67 -21.15
C LYS A 113 2.82 8.81 -21.46
N GLY A 114 2.62 7.52 -21.61
CA GLY A 114 3.66 6.53 -21.89
C GLY A 114 4.47 6.07 -20.67
N ARG A 115 4.38 6.75 -19.53
CA ARG A 115 5.14 6.42 -18.34
C ARG A 115 4.33 5.58 -17.38
N PRO A 116 4.86 4.46 -16.88
CA PRO A 116 4.20 3.70 -15.83
C PRO A 116 4.24 4.46 -14.51
N TYR A 117 3.22 4.26 -13.67
CA TYR A 117 3.31 4.59 -12.26
C TYR A 117 4.19 3.57 -11.57
N TYR A 118 5.07 3.99 -10.67
CA TYR A 118 5.97 3.12 -9.92
C TYR A 118 6.35 3.74 -8.59
N ALA A 119 6.62 2.91 -7.58
CA ALA A 119 7.18 3.35 -6.31
C ALA A 119 8.67 3.68 -6.45
N ALA A 120 9.15 4.70 -5.76
CA ALA A 120 10.58 4.97 -5.66
C ALA A 120 11.31 3.91 -4.84
N ALA A 121 10.62 3.30 -3.85
CA ALA A 121 11.09 2.18 -3.06
C ALA A 121 9.89 1.37 -2.55
N GLY A 122 10.00 0.05 -2.52
CA GLY A 122 9.00 -0.88 -2.01
C GLY A 122 7.63 -0.72 -2.69
N VAL A 123 6.60 -0.42 -1.92
CA VAL A 123 5.25 -0.13 -2.41
C VAL A 123 4.84 1.27 -1.99
N GLN A 124 4.27 2.04 -2.90
CA GLN A 124 3.71 3.37 -2.64
C GLN A 124 2.28 3.48 -3.17
N VAL A 125 1.50 4.39 -2.57
CA VAL A 125 0.10 4.63 -2.94
C VAL A 125 -0.02 5.79 -3.89
N PHE A 126 -0.76 5.59 -4.98
CA PHE A 126 -1.05 6.59 -6.01
C PHE A 126 -2.56 6.76 -6.19
N THR A 127 -2.98 7.96 -6.55
CA THR A 127 -4.37 8.24 -6.89
C THR A 127 -4.56 8.19 -8.41
N VAL A 128 -5.51 7.37 -8.86
CA VAL A 128 -5.94 7.26 -10.25
C VAL A 128 -7.45 7.41 -10.28
N ASP A 129 -7.95 8.42 -10.99
CA ASP A 129 -9.39 8.69 -11.15
C ASP A 129 -10.15 8.71 -9.80
N GLY A 130 -9.56 9.37 -8.79
CA GLY A 130 -10.13 9.50 -7.43
C GLY A 130 -10.08 8.23 -6.56
N ARG A 131 -9.51 7.14 -7.06
CA ARG A 131 -9.29 5.89 -6.31
C ARG A 131 -7.80 5.70 -6.01
N ARG A 132 -7.47 5.06 -4.91
CA ARG A 132 -6.09 4.82 -4.49
C ARG A 132 -5.65 3.39 -4.80
N PHE A 133 -4.44 3.25 -5.35
CA PHE A 133 -3.83 1.99 -5.78
C PHE A 133 -2.38 1.92 -5.27
N GLY A 134 -1.89 0.70 -5.02
CA GLY A 134 -0.48 0.46 -4.69
C GLY A 134 0.30 0.03 -5.93
N PHE A 135 1.48 0.60 -6.15
CA PHE A 135 2.43 0.13 -7.17
C PHE A 135 3.78 -0.13 -6.52
N ASN A 136 4.49 -1.14 -7.02
CA ASN A 136 5.85 -1.44 -6.59
C ASN A 136 6.91 -0.70 -7.45
N GLU A 137 8.19 -0.93 -7.19
CA GLU A 137 9.31 -0.34 -7.92
C GLU A 137 9.38 -0.75 -9.40
N ARG A 138 8.71 -1.85 -9.78
CA ARG A 138 8.61 -2.33 -11.16
C ARG A 138 7.38 -1.77 -11.89
N GLY A 139 6.58 -0.95 -11.20
CA GLY A 139 5.35 -0.37 -11.74
C GLY A 139 4.17 -1.34 -11.75
N GLU A 140 4.27 -2.47 -11.09
CA GLU A 140 3.24 -3.49 -11.02
C GLU A 140 2.21 -3.14 -9.95
N LEU A 141 0.92 -3.23 -10.32
CA LEU A 141 -0.19 -3.03 -9.39
C LEU A 141 -0.15 -4.09 -8.27
N GLN A 142 -0.30 -3.64 -7.05
CA GLN A 142 -0.28 -4.50 -5.88
C GLN A 142 -1.70 -4.80 -5.38
N THR A 143 -1.90 -6.03 -4.90
CA THR A 143 -3.13 -6.52 -4.26
C THR A 143 -2.81 -7.14 -2.91
N GLY A 144 -3.84 -7.44 -2.12
CA GLY A 144 -3.67 -8.04 -0.81
C GLY A 144 -3.12 -7.09 0.25
N LEU A 145 -2.60 -7.66 1.32
CA LEU A 145 -1.96 -6.92 2.41
C LEU A 145 -0.54 -6.53 1.99
N GLN A 146 -0.25 -5.24 2.02
CA GLN A 146 1.03 -4.69 1.58
C GLN A 146 1.66 -3.81 2.67
N SER A 147 2.99 -3.89 2.75
CA SER A 147 3.81 -2.97 3.52
C SER A 147 4.16 -1.77 2.63
N VAL A 148 3.58 -0.63 2.92
CA VAL A 148 3.67 0.59 2.11
C VAL A 148 4.62 1.58 2.75
N ILE A 149 5.50 2.19 1.95
CA ILE A 149 6.32 3.32 2.37
C ILE A 149 5.49 4.59 2.19
N THR A 150 5.17 5.23 3.31
CA THR A 150 4.36 6.46 3.37
C THR A 150 5.20 7.70 3.09
N GLU A 151 4.57 8.83 2.81
CA GLU A 151 5.24 10.11 2.46
C GLU A 151 6.19 10.60 3.56
N ASP A 152 5.94 10.24 4.83
CA ASP A 152 6.82 10.52 5.97
C ASP A 152 8.00 9.54 6.09
N GLY A 153 8.19 8.65 5.10
CA GLY A 153 9.25 7.64 5.07
C GLY A 153 9.06 6.47 6.03
N GLN A 154 7.91 6.39 6.70
CA GLN A 154 7.57 5.27 7.57
C GLN A 154 6.97 4.12 6.78
N THR A 155 6.99 2.94 7.38
CA THR A 155 6.34 1.76 6.83
C THR A 155 5.02 1.52 7.56
N ALA A 156 3.94 1.24 6.81
CA ALA A 156 2.64 0.92 7.36
C ALA A 156 1.92 -0.13 6.52
N ASN A 157 1.04 -0.91 7.15
CA ASN A 157 0.22 -1.89 6.46
C ASN A 157 -0.96 -1.20 5.76
N TYR A 158 -1.19 -1.61 4.52
CA TYR A 158 -2.34 -1.25 3.70
C TYR A 158 -2.93 -2.51 3.09
N TYR A 159 -4.21 -2.48 2.78
CA TYR A 159 -4.87 -3.58 2.09
C TYR A 159 -5.48 -3.12 0.78
N PHE A 160 -5.14 -3.81 -0.30
CA PHE A 160 -5.68 -3.60 -1.64
C PHE A 160 -6.53 -4.82 -2.01
N GLY A 161 -7.74 -4.60 -2.49
CA GLY A 161 -8.59 -5.68 -2.96
C GLY A 161 -8.05 -6.33 -4.23
N ASP A 162 -8.73 -7.37 -4.72
CA ASP A 162 -8.37 -8.06 -5.97
C ASP A 162 -8.43 -7.12 -7.19
N ASP A 163 -9.19 -6.03 -7.08
CA ASP A 163 -9.25 -4.94 -8.05
C ASP A 163 -8.10 -3.91 -7.89
N GLY A 164 -7.15 -4.16 -6.99
CA GLY A 164 -6.03 -3.27 -6.66
C GLY A 164 -6.43 -2.02 -5.88
N VAL A 165 -7.72 -1.80 -5.60
CA VAL A 165 -8.18 -0.60 -4.90
C VAL A 165 -7.92 -0.70 -3.41
N MET A 166 -7.31 0.34 -2.86
CA MET A 166 -7.07 0.48 -1.42
C MET A 166 -8.39 0.37 -0.63
N LYS A 167 -8.43 -0.53 0.33
CA LYS A 167 -9.57 -0.73 1.22
C LYS A 167 -9.38 0.03 2.54
N THR A 168 -10.48 0.37 3.19
CA THR A 168 -10.53 1.06 4.48
C THR A 168 -11.55 0.41 5.40
N GLY A 169 -11.53 0.76 6.67
CA GLY A 169 -12.43 0.19 7.66
C GLY A 169 -12.06 -1.25 8.02
N LYS A 170 -13.04 -2.00 8.51
CA LYS A 170 -12.86 -3.38 8.93
C LYS A 170 -12.76 -4.30 7.71
N GLN A 171 -11.73 -5.13 7.69
CA GLN A 171 -11.49 -6.14 6.68
C GLN A 171 -11.28 -7.50 7.35
N THR A 172 -11.67 -8.56 6.67
CA THR A 172 -11.33 -9.94 7.02
C THR A 172 -10.37 -10.44 5.94
N ILE A 173 -9.16 -10.79 6.35
CA ILE A 173 -8.09 -11.20 5.45
C ILE A 173 -7.68 -12.61 5.83
N TYR A 174 -7.66 -13.52 4.86
CA TYR A 174 -7.18 -14.87 5.07
C TYR A 174 -5.65 -14.88 5.14
N ASP A 175 -5.12 -15.44 6.20
CA ASP A 175 -3.68 -15.64 6.39
C ASP A 175 -3.36 -17.09 5.99
N GLU A 176 -2.61 -17.23 4.89
CA GLU A 176 -2.26 -18.55 4.34
C GLU A 176 -1.31 -19.33 5.25
N ASP A 177 -0.42 -18.64 5.97
CA ASP A 177 0.55 -19.26 6.86
C ASP A 177 -0.12 -19.82 8.11
N LEU A 178 -1.11 -19.11 8.63
CA LEU A 178 -1.89 -19.54 9.79
C LEU A 178 -3.10 -20.43 9.42
N GLY A 179 -3.53 -20.41 8.16
CA GLY A 179 -4.71 -21.13 7.68
C GLY A 179 -6.03 -20.61 8.24
N GLU A 180 -6.09 -19.33 8.65
CA GLU A 180 -7.27 -18.74 9.25
C GLU A 180 -7.52 -17.30 8.83
N ASN A 181 -8.76 -16.83 9.07
CA ASN A 181 -9.13 -15.45 8.83
C ASN A 181 -8.71 -14.56 9.99
N GLN A 182 -8.00 -13.49 9.68
CA GLN A 182 -7.65 -12.43 10.60
C GLN A 182 -8.57 -11.21 10.41
N THR A 183 -8.83 -10.49 11.49
CA THR A 183 -9.57 -9.22 11.45
C THR A 183 -8.59 -8.06 11.44
N TRP A 184 -8.76 -7.18 10.46
CA TRP A 184 -7.95 -5.98 10.28
C TRP A 184 -8.84 -4.74 10.31
N PHE A 185 -8.29 -3.60 10.70
CA PHE A 185 -8.93 -2.30 10.58
C PHE A 185 -7.97 -1.26 10.02
N PHE A 186 -8.41 -0.55 8.98
CA PHE A 186 -7.66 0.51 8.32
C PHE A 186 -8.37 1.84 8.49
N TYR A 187 -7.62 2.93 8.72
CA TYR A 187 -8.21 4.26 8.86
C TYR A 187 -9.12 4.59 7.68
N THR A 188 -10.29 5.16 7.96
CA THR A 188 -11.33 5.47 6.97
C THR A 188 -11.19 6.86 6.35
N ASP A 189 -10.50 7.76 7.04
CA ASP A 189 -10.41 9.18 6.69
C ASP A 189 -9.10 9.82 7.18
N GLY A 190 -8.98 11.13 6.90
CA GLY A 190 -7.83 11.94 7.30
C GLY A 190 -6.52 11.55 6.59
N GLY A 191 -5.41 12.12 7.06
CA GLY A 191 -4.08 11.89 6.51
C GLY A 191 -3.60 10.44 6.59
N ASN A 192 -4.18 9.64 7.51
CA ASN A 192 -3.86 8.23 7.69
C ASN A 192 -4.79 7.28 6.89
N LYS A 193 -5.69 7.79 6.05
CA LYS A 193 -6.66 6.97 5.32
C LYS A 193 -5.99 5.79 4.60
N GLY A 194 -6.45 4.58 4.89
CA GLY A 194 -5.93 3.32 4.34
C GLY A 194 -4.81 2.69 5.15
N ARG A 195 -4.15 3.44 6.03
CA ARG A 195 -3.12 2.93 6.94
C ARG A 195 -3.73 2.01 7.99
N GLY A 196 -3.04 0.93 8.36
CA GLY A 196 -3.45 0.05 9.45
C GLY A 196 -3.62 0.80 10.75
N PHE A 197 -4.78 0.67 11.38
CA PHE A 197 -5.13 1.36 12.62
C PHE A 197 -4.26 0.85 13.79
N HIS A 198 -3.79 1.76 14.63
CA HIS A 198 -3.05 1.42 15.83
C HIS A 198 -3.75 2.06 17.04
N GLY A 199 -4.22 1.23 17.99
CA GLY A 199 -4.95 1.73 19.14
C GLY A 199 -6.09 0.81 19.61
N VAL A 200 -6.94 1.35 20.47
CA VAL A 200 -8.17 0.68 20.94
C VAL A 200 -9.37 1.26 20.18
N ARG A 201 -10.17 0.38 19.56
CA ARG A 201 -11.39 0.75 18.85
C ARG A 201 -12.47 -0.33 19.00
N ASP A 202 -13.72 0.08 19.20
CA ASP A 202 -14.88 -0.83 19.30
C ASP A 202 -14.64 -2.02 20.24
N ASN A 203 -14.04 -1.73 21.39
CA ASN A 203 -13.68 -2.72 22.43
C ASN A 203 -12.66 -3.79 21.97
N ASN A 204 -11.83 -3.50 20.96
CA ASN A 204 -10.76 -4.33 20.48
C ASN A 204 -9.43 -3.56 20.47
N VAL A 205 -8.32 -4.32 20.57
CA VAL A 205 -6.96 -3.80 20.42
C VAL A 205 -6.45 -4.09 19.03
N TYR A 206 -5.92 -3.06 18.36
CA TYR A 206 -5.31 -3.18 17.03
C TYR A 206 -3.86 -2.71 17.07
N VAL A 207 -2.97 -3.48 16.46
CA VAL A 207 -1.58 -3.10 16.25
C VAL A 207 -1.30 -3.07 14.76
N GLN A 208 -1.02 -1.87 14.23
CA GLN A 208 -0.77 -1.63 12.81
C GLN A 208 -1.81 -2.29 11.87
N GLY A 209 -3.06 -2.25 12.28
CA GLY A 209 -4.21 -2.78 11.55
C GLY A 209 -4.70 -4.14 12.03
N LEU A 210 -3.84 -5.02 12.52
CA LEU A 210 -4.22 -6.34 12.99
C LEU A 210 -4.92 -6.27 14.35
N ARG A 211 -6.11 -6.87 14.46
CA ARG A 211 -6.78 -7.08 15.74
C ARG A 211 -6.05 -8.17 16.53
N LEU A 212 -5.80 -7.90 17.79
CA LEU A 212 -5.21 -8.88 18.69
C LEU A 212 -6.31 -9.73 19.32
N ASP A 213 -6.29 -11.02 19.03
CA ASP A 213 -7.22 -12.02 19.55
C ASP A 213 -6.47 -12.99 20.49
N ALA A 214 -7.17 -13.56 21.45
CA ALA A 214 -6.63 -14.70 22.18
C ALA A 214 -6.66 -15.95 21.29
N ASP A 215 -5.66 -16.80 21.44
CA ASP A 215 -5.68 -18.15 20.87
C ASP A 215 -6.94 -18.90 21.31
N ARG A 216 -7.51 -19.69 20.41
CA ARG A 216 -8.75 -20.45 20.65
C ARG A 216 -8.66 -21.36 21.87
N ASP A 217 -7.49 -21.91 22.12
CA ASP A 217 -7.24 -22.83 23.24
C ASP A 217 -7.07 -22.10 24.58
N LEU A 218 -6.73 -20.81 24.56
CA LEU A 218 -6.47 -20.04 25.78
C LEU A 218 -7.71 -19.35 26.36
N ARG A 219 -8.78 -19.15 25.59
CA ARG A 219 -9.97 -18.37 25.92
C ARG A 219 -9.70 -16.88 26.14
N TYR A 220 -8.63 -16.52 26.88
CA TYR A 220 -8.19 -15.15 27.12
C TYR A 220 -6.67 -15.07 27.05
N ALA A 221 -6.14 -13.98 26.49
CA ALA A 221 -4.71 -13.70 26.40
C ALA A 221 -4.40 -12.20 26.58
N PRO A 222 -3.17 -11.85 27.02
CA PRO A 222 -2.71 -10.49 27.03
C PRO A 222 -2.50 -9.96 25.61
N ALA A 223 -3.05 -8.76 25.32
CA ALA A 223 -2.79 -7.99 24.11
C ALA A 223 -2.00 -6.73 24.47
N GLN A 224 -0.80 -6.59 23.89
CA GLN A 224 0.11 -5.47 24.16
C GLN A 224 -0.13 -4.32 23.19
N LEU A 225 -0.31 -3.11 23.71
CA LEU A 225 -0.39 -1.88 22.95
C LEU A 225 0.38 -0.77 23.67
N ASP A 226 1.46 -0.26 23.09
CA ASP A 226 2.26 0.85 23.60
C ASP A 226 2.66 0.72 25.10
N GLY A 227 3.03 -0.50 25.50
CA GLY A 227 3.41 -0.81 26.87
C GLY A 227 2.24 -1.07 27.83
N VAL A 228 0.98 -0.97 27.35
CA VAL A 228 -0.21 -1.32 28.12
C VAL A 228 -0.67 -2.74 27.76
N SER A 229 -0.99 -3.55 28.77
CA SER A 229 -1.43 -4.92 28.60
C SER A 229 -2.93 -5.03 28.85
N TYR A 230 -3.68 -5.32 27.80
CA TYR A 230 -5.13 -5.56 27.84
C TYR A 230 -5.40 -7.07 27.88
N LEU A 231 -6.47 -7.49 28.53
CA LEU A 231 -6.94 -8.88 28.45
C LEU A 231 -8.00 -8.99 27.37
N VAL A 232 -7.75 -9.80 26.34
CA VAL A 232 -8.68 -10.00 25.22
C VAL A 232 -9.18 -11.43 25.17
N GLY A 233 -10.39 -11.63 24.62
CA GLY A 233 -10.95 -12.95 24.32
C GLY A 233 -10.58 -13.44 22.91
N THR A 234 -11.04 -14.64 22.57
CA THR A 234 -10.82 -15.27 21.24
C THR A 234 -11.49 -14.54 20.08
N ASN A 235 -12.38 -13.60 20.37
CA ASN A 235 -13.02 -12.69 19.40
C ASN A 235 -12.43 -11.28 19.45
N GLY A 236 -11.29 -11.08 20.12
CA GLY A 236 -10.61 -9.81 20.30
C GLY A 236 -11.24 -8.87 21.33
N ALA A 237 -12.38 -9.22 21.91
CA ALA A 237 -13.07 -8.34 22.83
C ALA A 237 -12.28 -8.15 24.15
N ILE A 238 -12.00 -6.89 24.49
CA ILE A 238 -11.35 -6.52 25.75
C ILE A 238 -12.26 -6.87 26.92
N GLN A 239 -11.72 -7.55 27.92
CA GLN A 239 -12.39 -7.97 29.12
C GLN A 239 -12.34 -6.86 30.17
N LYS A 240 -13.45 -6.15 30.39
CA LYS A 240 -13.53 -4.97 31.29
C LYS A 240 -14.29 -5.30 32.56
N ALA A 241 -13.84 -4.75 33.70
CA ALA A 241 -14.62 -4.73 34.93
C ALA A 241 -15.75 -3.69 34.86
N SER A 242 -16.79 -3.85 35.65
CA SER A 242 -17.71 -2.75 35.95
C SER A 242 -17.15 -1.90 37.11
N SER A 243 -17.64 -0.67 37.24
CA SER A 243 -17.20 0.23 38.33
C SER A 243 -17.52 -0.31 39.73
N SER A 244 -18.49 -1.22 39.85
CA SER A 244 -18.88 -1.84 41.11
C SER A 244 -18.26 -3.22 41.35
N SER A 245 -17.56 -3.81 40.36
CA SER A 245 -16.91 -5.10 40.48
C SER A 245 -15.78 -5.04 41.52
N LYS A 246 -15.54 -6.16 42.18
CA LYS A 246 -14.40 -6.36 43.09
C LYS A 246 -13.69 -7.65 42.75
N SER A 247 -12.34 -7.59 42.69
CA SER A 247 -11.53 -8.77 42.55
C SER A 247 -11.49 -9.56 43.87
N ALA A 248 -11.74 -10.85 43.80
CA ALA A 248 -11.53 -11.74 44.94
C ALA A 248 -10.05 -12.14 45.09
N ALA A 249 -9.29 -12.18 43.99
CA ALA A 249 -7.88 -12.46 43.99
C ALA A 249 -7.02 -11.25 44.49
N ARG A 250 -7.54 -10.04 44.30
CA ARG A 250 -6.84 -8.78 44.62
C ARG A 250 -7.79 -7.80 45.37
N PRO A 251 -8.25 -8.18 46.59
CA PRO A 251 -9.23 -7.35 47.34
C PRO A 251 -8.71 -5.97 47.73
N GLU A 252 -7.39 -5.78 47.80
CA GLU A 252 -6.72 -4.52 48.10
C GLU A 252 -6.96 -3.43 47.04
N LEU A 253 -7.31 -3.83 45.79
CA LEU A 253 -7.58 -2.89 44.70
C LEU A 253 -8.92 -2.16 44.86
N GLY A 254 -9.85 -2.69 45.67
CA GLY A 254 -11.15 -2.10 45.88
C GLY A 254 -12.14 -2.31 44.73
N ASN A 255 -12.94 -1.28 44.41
CA ASN A 255 -13.94 -1.33 43.35
C ASN A 255 -13.32 -1.06 41.97
N GLY A 256 -13.97 -1.57 40.90
CA GLY A 256 -13.55 -1.35 39.53
C GLY A 256 -12.63 -2.41 38.99
N PHE A 257 -12.48 -3.54 39.68
CA PHE A 257 -11.63 -4.66 39.25
C PHE A 257 -12.42 -5.98 39.24
N LYS A 258 -12.13 -6.84 38.30
CA LYS A 258 -12.69 -8.20 38.25
C LYS A 258 -11.62 -9.24 37.93
N ASP A 259 -11.88 -10.46 38.37
CA ASP A 259 -11.09 -11.62 38.02
C ASP A 259 -11.69 -12.31 36.80
N VAL A 260 -10.83 -12.74 35.89
CA VAL A 260 -11.15 -13.50 34.70
C VAL A 260 -10.25 -14.73 34.67
N LYS A 261 -10.82 -15.91 34.54
CA LYS A 261 -10.08 -17.18 34.53
C LYS A 261 -9.94 -17.68 33.10
N ASP A 262 -8.71 -17.97 32.66
CA ASP A 262 -8.44 -18.56 31.36
C ASP A 262 -8.60 -20.11 31.37
N SER A 263 -8.35 -20.75 30.22
CA SER A 263 -8.47 -22.20 30.05
C SER A 263 -7.43 -22.99 30.85
N ASN A 264 -6.35 -22.38 31.28
CA ASN A 264 -5.29 -22.97 32.09
C ASN A 264 -5.45 -22.68 33.60
N ASP A 265 -6.65 -22.28 34.01
CA ASP A 265 -6.97 -21.89 35.39
C ASP A 265 -6.22 -20.66 35.91
N LYS A 266 -5.49 -19.95 35.05
CA LYS A 266 -4.83 -18.71 35.43
C LYS A 266 -5.86 -17.59 35.63
N ILE A 267 -5.73 -16.89 36.74
CA ILE A 267 -6.58 -15.75 37.08
C ILE A 267 -5.88 -14.45 36.64
N TRP A 268 -6.61 -13.68 35.86
CA TRP A 268 -6.23 -12.36 35.40
C TRP A 268 -7.12 -11.33 36.11
N THR A 269 -6.55 -10.36 36.80
CA THR A 269 -7.30 -9.23 37.35
C THR A 269 -7.23 -8.07 36.36
N VAL A 270 -8.40 -7.52 35.99
CA VAL A 270 -8.50 -6.41 35.04
C VAL A 270 -9.30 -5.26 35.63
N ASP A 271 -9.00 -4.05 35.19
CA ASP A 271 -9.73 -2.83 35.57
C ASP A 271 -10.93 -2.52 34.61
N VAL A 272 -11.55 -1.35 34.80
CA VAL A 272 -12.70 -0.87 34.01
C VAL A 272 -12.33 -0.61 32.54
N ASN A 273 -11.07 -0.48 32.20
CA ASN A 273 -10.58 -0.33 30.83
C ASN A 273 -10.13 -1.65 30.22
N GLY A 274 -10.05 -2.74 31.03
CA GLY A 274 -9.57 -4.04 30.63
C GLY A 274 -8.06 -4.18 30.71
N ILE A 275 -7.40 -3.27 31.43
CA ILE A 275 -5.96 -3.31 31.65
C ILE A 275 -5.64 -4.33 32.74
N ILE A 276 -4.70 -5.22 32.45
CA ILE A 276 -4.25 -6.26 33.35
C ILE A 276 -3.47 -5.62 34.51
N GLN A 277 -3.87 -5.97 35.73
CA GLN A 277 -3.17 -5.55 36.95
C GLN A 277 -2.09 -6.55 37.29
N GLN A 278 -0.85 -6.08 37.47
CA GLN A 278 0.31 -6.89 37.84
C GLN A 278 0.45 -7.00 39.37
#